data_02e78e29788193d9398d11368536a124
#
_entry.id   02e78e29788193d9398d11368536a124
#
_cell.length_a   1.000
_cell.length_b   1.000
_cell.length_c   1.000
_cell.angle_alpha   90.00
_cell.angle_beta   90.00
_cell.angle_gamma   90.00
#
_symmetry.space_group_name_H-M   'P 1'
#
loop_
_entity.id
_entity.type
_entity.pdbx_description
1 polymer ?
#
loop_
_entity_poly.entity_id
_entity_poly.type
_entity_poly.pdbx_seq_one_letter_code
_entity_poly.pdbx_strand_id
1 'polypeptide(L)'
;MAKIAVLGYGTVGSGVVEVLNTNGASIAKRAGDTIEVKSVLDLRDFPGDPIQEKIVHDIDLIINDPEIEVVVEVMGGVEPAFTFVKKALEAGKSVCTSNKALVAAHGPELLEMAKERKLNFMFEASVGGGIPIIRPLNQSLTADEITKITGILNGTTNYILTKMSREGISYQEVLKEAQELGYAERNPEADVEGYDACRKIAILTSLAFGNTVKFEEVYTEGITKISNEDFAYAKELGRVIKLLATSYSQDGKVYAITAPFMIDSTHPLYNVNDVLNGIYVHGNVLGDVMFFGAGAGKLPTASAVVSDVVDCVKHKGKNVMTIWSSVKQELGDTFDETRKFFVRIKGDDTQAAKAAFGEGQVVKVDGINGEFGFVTEPMTERAFEDAKDKVSVISRIRIDDTKLQ
;
A
#
# COMPACT_ATOMS: atom_id res chain seq x y z
N MET A 1 -27.02 2.96 21.51
CA MET A 1 -26.34 1.71 21.05
C MET A 1 -26.36 1.74 19.52
N ALA A 2 -25.20 1.89 18.92
CA ALA A 2 -25.07 1.89 17.47
C ALA A 2 -25.07 0.44 16.93
N LYS A 3 -25.90 0.15 15.93
CA LYS A 3 -25.98 -1.17 15.29
C LYS A 3 -25.29 -1.12 13.93
N ILE A 4 -24.46 -2.11 13.64
CA ILE A 4 -23.73 -2.22 12.39
C ILE A 4 -24.04 -3.54 11.69
N ALA A 5 -23.82 -3.57 10.37
CA ALA A 5 -23.79 -4.80 9.60
C ALA A 5 -22.40 -5.02 8.98
N VAL A 6 -22.01 -6.28 8.82
CA VAL A 6 -20.74 -6.67 8.20
C VAL A 6 -21.06 -7.45 6.91
N LEU A 7 -20.50 -7.00 5.78
CA LEU A 7 -20.62 -7.68 4.49
C LEU A 7 -19.37 -8.51 4.22
N GLY A 8 -19.51 -9.83 4.37
CA GLY A 8 -18.43 -10.81 4.29
C GLY A 8 -17.93 -11.27 5.67
N TYR A 9 -18.00 -12.56 5.95
CA TYR A 9 -17.48 -13.18 7.18
C TYR A 9 -16.24 -14.05 6.88
N GLY A 10 -15.32 -13.47 6.10
CA GLY A 10 -13.99 -14.03 5.87
C GLY A 10 -13.00 -13.62 6.97
N THR A 11 -11.71 -13.59 6.62
CA THR A 11 -10.62 -13.23 7.54
C THR A 11 -10.85 -11.89 8.22
N VAL A 12 -11.16 -10.83 7.46
CA VAL A 12 -11.33 -9.48 8.03
C VAL A 12 -12.66 -9.36 8.76
N GLY A 13 -13.77 -9.85 8.19
CA GLY A 13 -15.10 -9.74 8.82
C GLY A 13 -15.19 -10.47 10.16
N SER A 14 -14.66 -11.70 10.24
CA SER A 14 -14.56 -12.40 11.53
C SER A 14 -13.64 -11.67 12.53
N GLY A 15 -12.59 -11.02 12.03
CA GLY A 15 -11.72 -10.16 12.84
C GLY A 15 -12.44 -8.94 13.40
N VAL A 16 -13.30 -8.28 12.62
CA VAL A 16 -14.13 -7.14 13.07
C VAL A 16 -15.02 -7.55 14.23
N VAL A 17 -15.71 -8.69 14.10
CA VAL A 17 -16.55 -9.24 15.18
C VAL A 17 -15.70 -9.56 16.43
N GLU A 18 -14.53 -10.18 16.24
CA GLU A 18 -13.61 -10.51 17.33
C GLU A 18 -13.11 -9.26 18.08
N VAL A 19 -12.68 -8.22 17.35
CA VAL A 19 -12.19 -6.96 17.94
C VAL A 19 -13.31 -6.26 18.74
N LEU A 20 -14.53 -6.21 18.22
CA LEU A 20 -15.68 -5.62 18.91
C LEU A 20 -16.03 -6.40 20.18
N ASN A 21 -15.97 -7.73 20.14
CA ASN A 21 -16.23 -8.55 21.33
C ASN A 21 -15.13 -8.44 22.38
N THR A 22 -13.86 -8.43 21.96
CA THR A 22 -12.71 -8.39 22.87
C THR A 22 -12.53 -7.02 23.51
N ASN A 23 -12.67 -5.94 22.75
CA ASN A 23 -12.36 -4.59 23.17
C ASN A 23 -13.61 -3.70 23.38
N GLY A 24 -14.82 -4.27 23.37
CA GLY A 24 -16.10 -3.55 23.32
C GLY A 24 -16.23 -2.45 24.38
N ALA A 25 -15.82 -2.69 25.63
CA ALA A 25 -15.88 -1.67 26.70
C ALA A 25 -14.97 -0.46 26.42
N SER A 26 -13.77 -0.69 25.91
CA SER A 26 -12.83 0.38 25.54
C SER A 26 -13.30 1.14 24.30
N ILE A 27 -13.84 0.41 23.32
CA ILE A 27 -14.41 0.97 22.09
C ILE A 27 -15.60 1.87 22.43
N ALA A 28 -16.52 1.40 23.27
CA ALA A 28 -17.70 2.16 23.70
C ALA A 28 -17.33 3.50 24.35
N LYS A 29 -16.31 3.53 25.22
CA LYS A 29 -15.81 4.76 25.82
C LYS A 29 -15.30 5.77 24.79
N ARG A 30 -14.66 5.28 23.72
CA ARG A 30 -14.08 6.13 22.66
C ARG A 30 -15.12 6.57 21.64
N ALA A 31 -16.08 5.71 21.35
CA ALA A 31 -17.18 6.00 20.43
C ALA A 31 -18.25 6.91 21.06
N GLY A 32 -18.33 6.93 22.40
CA GLY A 32 -19.43 7.59 23.13
C GLY A 32 -20.71 6.77 23.16
N ASP A 33 -20.70 5.58 22.55
CA ASP A 33 -21.84 4.66 22.50
C ASP A 33 -21.34 3.20 22.38
N THR A 34 -22.16 2.24 22.75
CA THR A 34 -21.89 0.81 22.49
C THR A 34 -22.11 0.49 21.02
N ILE A 35 -21.29 -0.38 20.45
CA ILE A 35 -21.37 -0.82 19.05
C ILE A 35 -21.68 -2.32 19.03
N GLU A 36 -22.74 -2.69 18.33
CA GLU A 36 -23.20 -4.06 18.18
C GLU A 36 -23.28 -4.49 16.71
N VAL A 37 -22.75 -5.67 16.39
CA VAL A 37 -22.98 -6.33 15.10
C VAL A 37 -24.38 -6.93 15.12
N LYS A 38 -25.31 -6.35 14.34
CA LYS A 38 -26.69 -6.82 14.22
C LYS A 38 -26.83 -7.90 13.17
N SER A 39 -26.22 -7.72 12.02
CA SER A 39 -26.33 -8.63 10.88
C SER A 39 -25.00 -8.83 10.17
N VAL A 40 -24.82 -10.00 9.59
CA VAL A 40 -23.65 -10.33 8.78
C VAL A 40 -24.15 -10.93 7.46
N LEU A 41 -23.78 -10.31 6.33
CA LEU A 41 -24.05 -10.84 5.01
C LEU A 41 -22.94 -11.79 4.59
N ASP A 42 -23.26 -13.03 4.33
CA ASP A 42 -22.35 -13.99 3.68
C ASP A 42 -23.17 -15.01 2.88
N LEU A 43 -22.59 -15.57 1.82
CA LEU A 43 -23.22 -16.63 1.03
C LEU A 43 -23.20 -17.99 1.74
N ARG A 44 -22.32 -18.13 2.72
CA ARG A 44 -22.10 -19.36 3.50
C ARG A 44 -22.86 -19.30 4.82
N ASP A 45 -23.19 -20.48 5.34
CA ASP A 45 -23.57 -20.69 6.73
C ASP A 45 -22.36 -21.07 7.58
N PHE A 46 -22.45 -20.80 8.88
CA PHE A 46 -21.40 -21.06 9.85
C PHE A 46 -21.93 -21.91 11.03
N PRO A 47 -22.35 -23.16 10.81
CA PRO A 47 -22.94 -24.02 11.84
C PRO A 47 -21.96 -24.18 13.02
N GLY A 48 -22.45 -23.91 14.24
CA GLY A 48 -21.64 -24.01 15.46
C GLY A 48 -20.87 -22.73 15.83
N ASP A 49 -20.80 -21.74 14.96
CA ASP A 49 -20.32 -20.40 15.29
C ASP A 49 -21.49 -19.54 15.81
N PRO A 50 -21.36 -18.81 16.93
CA PRO A 50 -22.40 -17.91 17.43
C PRO A 50 -22.88 -16.87 16.42
N ILE A 51 -22.09 -16.57 15.40
CA ILE A 51 -22.42 -15.61 14.34
C ILE A 51 -23.59 -16.12 13.48
N GLN A 52 -23.85 -17.44 13.43
CA GLN A 52 -24.87 -18.04 12.61
C GLN A 52 -26.25 -17.38 12.80
N GLU A 53 -26.57 -16.99 14.03
CA GLU A 53 -27.84 -16.33 14.35
C GLU A 53 -27.98 -14.92 13.72
N LYS A 54 -26.86 -14.34 13.27
CA LYS A 54 -26.80 -13.01 12.65
C LYS A 54 -26.58 -13.06 11.13
N ILE A 55 -26.40 -14.26 10.57
CA ILE A 55 -26.19 -14.43 9.12
C ILE A 55 -27.46 -14.13 8.35
N VAL A 56 -27.30 -13.33 7.32
CA VAL A 56 -28.30 -13.05 6.30
C VAL A 56 -27.69 -13.27 4.92
N HIS A 57 -28.52 -13.69 3.95
CA HIS A 57 -28.07 -13.96 2.58
C HIS A 57 -28.56 -12.93 1.57
N ASP A 58 -29.36 -11.96 2.02
CA ASP A 58 -29.92 -10.91 1.18
C ASP A 58 -29.51 -9.54 1.73
N ILE A 59 -28.85 -8.76 0.88
CA ILE A 59 -28.42 -7.39 1.21
C ILE A 59 -29.59 -6.48 1.56
N ASP A 60 -30.77 -6.70 0.98
CA ASP A 60 -31.92 -5.84 1.20
C ASP A 60 -32.47 -5.97 2.65
N LEU A 61 -32.18 -7.05 3.37
CA LEU A 61 -32.45 -7.19 4.81
C LEU A 61 -31.61 -6.22 5.65
N ILE A 62 -30.40 -5.86 5.18
CA ILE A 62 -29.51 -4.89 5.82
C ILE A 62 -29.90 -3.47 5.40
N ILE A 63 -30.13 -3.26 4.11
CA ILE A 63 -30.41 -1.93 3.55
C ILE A 63 -31.73 -1.36 4.11
N ASN A 64 -32.77 -2.19 4.21
CA ASN A 64 -34.08 -1.78 4.68
C ASN A 64 -34.22 -1.77 6.21
N ASP A 65 -33.21 -2.21 6.96
CA ASP A 65 -33.26 -2.17 8.42
C ASP A 65 -32.89 -0.76 8.96
N PRO A 66 -33.85 -0.02 9.53
CA PRO A 66 -33.61 1.35 10.00
C PRO A 66 -32.71 1.42 11.26
N GLU A 67 -32.48 0.32 11.95
CA GLU A 67 -31.62 0.29 13.12
C GLU A 67 -30.13 0.18 12.76
N ILE A 68 -29.79 -0.28 11.54
CA ILE A 68 -28.41 -0.39 11.08
C ILE A 68 -27.93 1.00 10.62
N GLU A 69 -26.91 1.52 11.28
CA GLU A 69 -26.37 2.87 11.05
C GLU A 69 -25.07 2.84 10.20
N VAL A 70 -24.28 1.78 10.32
CA VAL A 70 -23.00 1.64 9.61
C VAL A 70 -22.94 0.27 8.95
N VAL A 71 -22.49 0.25 7.71
CA VAL A 71 -22.20 -0.97 6.95
C VAL A 71 -20.68 -1.11 6.81
N VAL A 72 -20.16 -2.28 7.16
CA VAL A 72 -18.73 -2.64 7.06
C VAL A 72 -18.58 -3.59 5.87
N GLU A 73 -17.98 -3.14 4.77
CA GLU A 73 -17.72 -3.92 3.57
C GLU A 73 -16.30 -4.50 3.61
N VAL A 74 -16.19 -5.82 3.62
CA VAL A 74 -14.92 -6.55 3.68
C VAL A 74 -14.92 -7.80 2.78
N MET A 75 -15.67 -7.73 1.67
CA MET A 75 -15.83 -8.86 0.74
C MET A 75 -14.68 -8.96 -0.27
N GLY A 76 -14.16 -7.82 -0.72
CA GLY A 76 -13.17 -7.75 -1.80
C GLY A 76 -13.79 -7.73 -3.22
N GLY A 77 -12.97 -7.36 -4.22
CA GLY A 77 -13.43 -7.14 -5.58
C GLY A 77 -14.18 -5.81 -5.75
N VAL A 78 -14.49 -5.40 -6.98
CA VAL A 78 -15.25 -4.17 -7.24
C VAL A 78 -16.75 -4.45 -7.18
N GLU A 79 -17.22 -5.51 -7.82
CA GLU A 79 -18.60 -5.95 -7.75
C GLU A 79 -18.70 -7.29 -6.98
N PRO A 80 -19.75 -7.48 -6.19
CA PRO A 80 -20.91 -6.63 -5.94
C PRO A 80 -20.70 -5.54 -4.87
N ALA A 81 -19.47 -5.34 -4.37
CA ALA A 81 -19.16 -4.41 -3.29
C ALA A 81 -19.62 -2.98 -3.62
N PHE A 82 -19.33 -2.48 -4.82
CA PHE A 82 -19.77 -1.13 -5.25
C PHE A 82 -21.28 -0.97 -5.19
N THR A 83 -22.02 -1.92 -5.78
CA THR A 83 -23.49 -1.92 -5.77
C THR A 83 -24.04 -1.90 -4.34
N PHE A 84 -23.48 -2.68 -3.41
CA PHE A 84 -23.97 -2.77 -2.04
C PHE A 84 -23.60 -1.51 -1.23
N VAL A 85 -22.39 -0.99 -1.40
CA VAL A 85 -21.96 0.25 -0.74
C VAL A 85 -22.80 1.43 -1.21
N LYS A 86 -23.07 1.54 -2.51
CA LYS A 86 -23.93 2.56 -3.08
C LYS A 86 -25.35 2.51 -2.49
N LYS A 87 -25.97 1.33 -2.48
CA LYS A 87 -27.29 1.12 -1.83
C LYS A 87 -27.28 1.51 -0.35
N ALA A 88 -26.21 1.19 0.39
CA ALA A 88 -26.09 1.55 1.80
C ALA A 88 -26.06 3.07 2.01
N LEU A 89 -25.27 3.80 1.24
CA LEU A 89 -25.22 5.27 1.28
C LEU A 89 -26.57 5.89 0.86
N GLU A 90 -27.23 5.35 -0.17
CA GLU A 90 -28.56 5.79 -0.60
C GLU A 90 -29.62 5.58 0.49
N ALA A 91 -29.49 4.53 1.29
CA ALA A 91 -30.37 4.21 2.42
C ALA A 91 -30.01 4.98 3.72
N GLY A 92 -29.07 5.93 3.67
CA GLY A 92 -28.71 6.77 4.80
C GLY A 92 -27.76 6.10 5.81
N LYS A 93 -27.00 5.07 5.39
CA LYS A 93 -26.04 4.37 6.23
C LYS A 93 -24.61 4.79 5.88
N SER A 94 -23.79 5.08 6.89
CA SER A 94 -22.34 5.27 6.70
C SER A 94 -21.67 3.95 6.33
N VAL A 95 -20.54 4.01 5.64
CA VAL A 95 -19.83 2.81 5.17
C VAL A 95 -18.36 2.86 5.56
N CYS A 96 -17.84 1.73 6.04
CA CYS A 96 -16.41 1.48 6.23
C CYS A 96 -15.97 0.32 5.34
N THR A 97 -14.81 0.43 4.68
CA THR A 97 -14.32 -0.65 3.80
C THR A 97 -12.82 -0.89 3.94
N SER A 98 -12.40 -2.15 3.77
CA SER A 98 -10.99 -2.53 3.58
C SER A 98 -10.64 -2.78 2.11
N ASN A 99 -11.57 -2.57 1.20
CA ASN A 99 -11.50 -3.01 -0.19
C ASN A 99 -10.77 -1.98 -1.07
N LYS A 100 -9.46 -2.15 -1.22
CA LYS A 100 -8.63 -1.27 -2.04
C LYS A 100 -9.07 -1.18 -3.51
N ALA A 101 -9.64 -2.27 -4.07
CA ALA A 101 -10.09 -2.26 -5.46
C ALA A 101 -11.32 -1.37 -5.65
N LEU A 102 -12.27 -1.45 -4.72
CA LEU A 102 -13.42 -0.57 -4.68
C LEU A 102 -13.01 0.90 -4.52
N VAL A 103 -12.11 1.18 -3.55
CA VAL A 103 -11.63 2.54 -3.26
C VAL A 103 -10.89 3.13 -4.44
N ALA A 104 -9.99 2.38 -5.08
CA ALA A 104 -9.25 2.84 -6.25
C ALA A 104 -10.16 3.13 -7.46
N ALA A 105 -11.23 2.33 -7.65
CA ALA A 105 -12.14 2.47 -8.79
C ALA A 105 -13.21 3.56 -8.57
N HIS A 106 -13.75 3.69 -7.36
CA HIS A 106 -14.95 4.47 -7.08
C HIS A 106 -14.82 5.41 -5.88
N GLY A 107 -13.62 5.60 -5.32
CA GLY A 107 -13.39 6.43 -4.12
C GLY A 107 -14.04 7.82 -4.20
N PRO A 108 -13.73 8.64 -5.23
CA PRO A 108 -14.31 9.98 -5.36
C PRO A 108 -15.84 9.99 -5.44
N GLU A 109 -16.44 9.07 -6.22
CA GLU A 109 -17.91 8.98 -6.35
C GLU A 109 -18.56 8.65 -5.00
N LEU A 110 -18.03 7.67 -4.27
CA LEU A 110 -18.56 7.25 -2.97
C LEU A 110 -18.36 8.31 -1.88
N LEU A 111 -17.25 9.05 -1.91
CA LEU A 111 -17.00 10.18 -1.02
C LEU A 111 -18.00 11.32 -1.26
N GLU A 112 -18.27 11.68 -2.52
CA GLU A 112 -19.24 12.73 -2.83
C GLU A 112 -20.66 12.32 -2.46
N MET A 113 -21.05 11.08 -2.73
CA MET A 113 -22.35 10.53 -2.30
C MET A 113 -22.52 10.57 -0.77
N ALA A 114 -21.48 10.22 -0.02
CA ALA A 114 -21.50 10.27 1.44
C ALA A 114 -21.62 11.73 1.95
N LYS A 115 -20.86 12.65 1.37
CA LYS A 115 -20.84 14.07 1.71
C LYS A 115 -22.21 14.72 1.49
N GLU A 116 -22.85 14.52 0.33
CA GLU A 116 -24.18 15.04 0.01
C GLU A 116 -25.24 14.62 1.04
N ARG A 117 -25.08 13.40 1.61
CA ARG A 117 -26.04 12.81 2.57
C ARG A 117 -25.64 13.02 4.02
N LYS A 118 -24.53 13.74 4.30
CA LYS A 118 -23.95 13.93 5.64
C LYS A 118 -23.62 12.60 6.31
N LEU A 119 -23.18 11.63 5.51
CA LEU A 119 -22.69 10.32 5.90
C LEU A 119 -21.16 10.25 5.78
N ASN A 120 -20.61 9.13 6.18
CA ASN A 120 -19.17 8.85 6.07
C ASN A 120 -18.92 7.63 5.19
N PHE A 121 -17.96 7.76 4.28
CA PHE A 121 -17.33 6.64 3.58
C PHE A 121 -15.86 6.61 4.02
N MET A 122 -15.51 5.61 4.83
CA MET A 122 -14.18 5.47 5.44
C MET A 122 -13.50 4.20 4.97
N PHE A 123 -12.16 4.28 4.78
CA PHE A 123 -11.41 3.21 4.12
C PHE A 123 -9.97 3.09 4.59
N GLU A 124 -9.71 3.36 5.90
CA GLU A 124 -8.37 3.28 6.49
C GLU A 124 -7.68 1.95 6.18
N ALA A 125 -8.42 0.84 6.29
CA ALA A 125 -7.89 -0.50 6.08
C ALA A 125 -7.60 -0.85 4.61
N SER A 126 -7.93 0.02 3.65
CA SER A 126 -7.66 -0.21 2.22
C SER A 126 -6.19 -0.02 1.85
N VAL A 127 -5.45 0.75 2.65
CA VAL A 127 -3.99 0.96 2.53
C VAL A 127 -3.33 0.76 3.89
N GLY A 128 -2.20 0.06 3.92
CA GLY A 128 -1.43 -0.12 5.17
C GLY A 128 -1.99 -1.13 6.17
N GLY A 129 -3.12 -1.78 5.88
CA GLY A 129 -3.73 -2.77 6.78
C GLY A 129 -4.01 -2.20 8.16
N GLY A 130 -3.20 -2.58 9.18
CA GLY A 130 -3.30 -2.04 10.54
C GLY A 130 -2.59 -0.71 10.77
N ILE A 131 -1.81 -0.23 9.81
CA ILE A 131 -1.05 1.03 9.90
C ILE A 131 -2.00 2.20 9.60
N PRO A 132 -2.20 3.16 10.53
CA PRO A 132 -3.00 4.34 10.25
C PRO A 132 -2.24 5.27 9.30
N ILE A 133 -2.81 5.58 8.15
CA ILE A 133 -2.22 6.51 7.17
C ILE A 133 -3.25 7.45 6.54
N ILE A 134 -4.43 6.94 6.19
CA ILE A 134 -5.45 7.76 5.53
C ILE A 134 -6.00 8.80 6.51
N ARG A 135 -6.32 8.38 7.74
CA ARG A 135 -6.76 9.30 8.78
C ARG A 135 -5.69 10.32 9.15
N PRO A 136 -4.41 9.97 9.39
CA PRO A 136 -3.35 10.95 9.55
C PRO A 136 -3.26 11.98 8.42
N LEU A 137 -3.30 11.56 7.16
CA LEU A 137 -3.28 12.50 6.02
C LEU A 137 -4.46 13.49 6.07
N ASN A 138 -5.66 13.01 6.42
CA ASN A 138 -6.87 13.81 6.41
C ASN A 138 -7.15 14.59 7.70
N GLN A 139 -6.51 14.27 8.83
CA GLN A 139 -6.83 14.84 10.14
C GLN A 139 -5.62 15.35 10.93
N SER A 140 -4.47 14.68 10.83
CA SER A 140 -3.30 15.01 11.66
C SER A 140 -2.26 15.85 10.92
N LEU A 141 -2.14 15.66 9.61
CA LEU A 141 -1.15 16.33 8.76
C LEU A 141 -1.78 17.48 7.94
N THR A 142 -2.92 17.98 8.34
CA THR A 142 -3.70 18.99 7.60
C THR A 142 -3.10 20.39 7.59
N ALA A 143 -2.08 20.65 8.42
CA ALA A 143 -1.34 21.90 8.41
C ALA A 143 -0.18 21.91 7.40
N ASP A 144 0.12 20.76 6.81
CA ASP A 144 1.23 20.55 5.90
C ASP A 144 0.77 20.39 4.45
N GLU A 145 1.59 20.87 3.54
CA GLU A 145 1.56 20.41 2.15
C GLU A 145 2.43 19.15 2.07
N ILE A 146 1.79 18.03 1.75
CA ILE A 146 2.51 16.78 1.59
C ILE A 146 3.26 16.82 0.26
N THR A 147 4.58 16.70 0.32
CA THR A 147 5.44 16.77 -0.87
C THR A 147 5.98 15.41 -1.31
N LYS A 148 6.06 14.44 -0.39
CA LYS A 148 6.50 13.07 -0.71
C LYS A 148 5.84 12.04 0.18
N ILE A 149 5.46 10.91 -0.42
CA ILE A 149 5.08 9.68 0.28
C ILE A 149 5.90 8.55 -0.31
N THR A 150 6.57 7.76 0.54
CA THR A 150 7.29 6.56 0.11
C THR A 150 6.95 5.41 1.05
N GLY A 151 6.60 4.24 0.52
CA GLY A 151 6.21 3.12 1.36
C GLY A 151 6.73 1.78 0.89
N ILE A 152 6.97 0.91 1.86
CA ILE A 152 6.97 -0.53 1.70
C ILE A 152 5.54 -0.96 1.98
N LEU A 153 4.74 -1.14 0.92
CA LEU A 153 3.28 -1.30 1.00
C LEU A 153 2.81 -2.75 0.81
N ASN A 154 3.75 -3.68 0.60
CA ASN A 154 3.44 -5.09 0.41
C ASN A 154 4.34 -5.96 1.30
N GLY A 155 3.73 -6.69 2.24
CA GLY A 155 4.46 -7.55 3.20
C GLY A 155 5.08 -8.78 2.55
N THR A 156 4.44 -9.38 1.54
CA THR A 156 4.93 -10.57 0.82
C THR A 156 6.26 -10.27 0.13
N THR A 157 6.32 -9.20 -0.66
CA THR A 157 7.55 -8.81 -1.36
C THR A 157 8.66 -8.39 -0.39
N ASN A 158 8.31 -7.68 0.68
CA ASN A 158 9.29 -7.30 1.69
C ASN A 158 9.86 -8.52 2.44
N TYR A 159 9.02 -9.51 2.75
CA TYR A 159 9.45 -10.79 3.30
C TYR A 159 10.44 -11.50 2.36
N ILE A 160 10.07 -11.65 1.08
CA ILE A 160 10.91 -12.30 0.07
C ILE A 160 12.28 -11.62 -0.03
N LEU A 161 12.31 -10.30 -0.22
CA LEU A 161 13.57 -9.55 -0.34
C LEU A 161 14.40 -9.61 0.95
N THR A 162 13.76 -9.59 2.12
CA THR A 162 14.44 -9.72 3.41
C THR A 162 15.13 -11.07 3.55
N LYS A 163 14.44 -12.16 3.22
CA LYS A 163 14.97 -13.53 3.31
C LYS A 163 16.09 -13.76 2.30
N MET A 164 15.91 -13.36 1.04
CA MET A 164 16.97 -13.45 0.02
C MET A 164 18.24 -12.71 0.48
N SER A 165 18.08 -11.49 1.03
CA SER A 165 19.20 -10.69 1.53
C SER A 165 19.93 -11.33 2.71
N ARG A 166 19.21 -11.93 3.66
CA ARG A 166 19.79 -12.46 4.90
C ARG A 166 20.36 -13.86 4.75
N GLU A 167 19.67 -14.71 4.01
CA GLU A 167 19.94 -16.14 3.94
C GLU A 167 20.60 -16.57 2.63
N GLY A 168 20.59 -15.70 1.60
CA GLY A 168 21.20 -16.00 0.31
C GLY A 168 20.49 -17.08 -0.50
N ILE A 169 19.24 -17.41 -0.12
CA ILE A 169 18.41 -18.40 -0.83
C ILE A 169 17.72 -17.79 -2.04
N SER A 170 17.35 -18.62 -3.00
CA SER A 170 16.78 -18.15 -4.26
C SER A 170 15.37 -17.59 -4.10
N TYR A 171 14.96 -16.69 -5.02
CA TYR A 171 13.60 -16.18 -5.10
C TYR A 171 12.53 -17.28 -5.09
N GLN A 172 12.73 -18.37 -5.84
CA GLN A 172 11.78 -19.47 -5.95
C GLN A 172 11.61 -20.22 -4.62
N GLU A 173 12.70 -20.43 -3.89
CA GLU A 173 12.67 -21.10 -2.58
C GLU A 173 11.95 -20.26 -1.56
N VAL A 174 12.24 -18.95 -1.50
CA VAL A 174 11.56 -18.02 -0.56
C VAL A 174 10.09 -17.86 -0.92
N LEU A 175 9.75 -17.77 -2.21
CA LEU A 175 8.34 -17.67 -2.63
C LEU A 175 7.55 -18.89 -2.18
N LYS A 176 8.12 -20.09 -2.34
CA LYS A 176 7.49 -21.33 -1.88
C LYS A 176 7.29 -21.31 -0.36
N GLU A 177 8.30 -20.90 0.41
CA GLU A 177 8.19 -20.75 1.87
C GLU A 177 7.10 -19.74 2.24
N ALA A 178 7.05 -18.59 1.56
CA ALA A 178 6.01 -17.58 1.77
C ALA A 178 4.59 -18.12 1.52
N GLN A 179 4.43 -18.99 0.52
CA GLN A 179 3.16 -19.67 0.25
C GLN A 179 2.80 -20.69 1.33
N GLU A 180 3.75 -21.46 1.81
CA GLU A 180 3.56 -22.43 2.90
C GLU A 180 3.18 -21.75 4.23
N LEU A 181 3.73 -20.55 4.49
CA LEU A 181 3.44 -19.74 5.65
C LEU A 181 2.15 -18.90 5.49
N GLY A 182 1.52 -18.91 4.30
CA GLY A 182 0.31 -18.13 4.02
C GLY A 182 0.55 -16.63 3.82
N TYR A 183 1.79 -16.21 3.59
CA TYR A 183 2.15 -14.82 3.26
C TYR A 183 1.94 -14.51 1.77
N ALA A 184 2.05 -15.52 0.90
CA ALA A 184 1.77 -15.42 -0.51
C ALA A 184 0.64 -16.36 -0.92
N GLU A 185 -0.24 -15.91 -1.81
CA GLU A 185 -1.26 -16.75 -2.43
C GLU A 185 -0.63 -17.68 -3.48
N ARG A 186 -1.42 -18.66 -3.94
CA ARG A 186 -0.99 -19.57 -5.02
C ARG A 186 -0.65 -18.81 -6.32
N ASN A 187 -1.40 -17.76 -6.63
CA ASN A 187 -1.06 -16.82 -7.69
C ASN A 187 -0.58 -15.50 -7.07
N PRO A 188 0.73 -15.31 -6.86
CA PRO A 188 1.28 -14.16 -6.17
C PRO A 188 1.55 -12.96 -7.08
N GLU A 189 1.13 -13.00 -8.35
CA GLU A 189 1.47 -12.02 -9.38
C GLU A 189 1.21 -10.58 -8.95
N ALA A 190 0.05 -10.32 -8.31
CA ALA A 190 -0.29 -8.99 -7.83
C ALA A 190 0.70 -8.43 -6.81
N ASP A 191 1.30 -9.32 -6.00
CA ASP A 191 2.32 -8.96 -5.02
C ASP A 191 3.68 -8.80 -5.70
N VAL A 192 4.17 -9.87 -6.34
CA VAL A 192 5.56 -9.95 -6.81
C VAL A 192 5.86 -9.05 -8.02
N GLU A 193 4.86 -8.72 -8.83
CA GLU A 193 4.97 -7.75 -9.93
C GLU A 193 4.67 -6.30 -9.47
N GLY A 194 4.39 -6.09 -8.17
CA GLY A 194 4.24 -4.77 -7.57
C GLY A 194 2.86 -4.12 -7.72
N TYR A 195 1.89 -4.79 -8.34
CA TYR A 195 0.56 -4.21 -8.62
C TYR A 195 -0.24 -3.88 -7.36
N ASP A 196 -0.08 -4.66 -6.28
CA ASP A 196 -0.69 -4.36 -4.98
C ASP A 196 -0.15 -3.04 -4.40
N ALA A 197 1.17 -2.89 -4.37
CA ALA A 197 1.83 -1.67 -3.89
C ALA A 197 1.50 -0.46 -4.79
N CYS A 198 1.42 -0.68 -6.10
CA CYS A 198 1.03 0.33 -7.09
C CYS A 198 -0.39 0.88 -6.82
N ARG A 199 -1.39 0.02 -6.62
CA ARG A 199 -2.75 0.46 -6.30
C ARG A 199 -2.80 1.26 -4.99
N LYS A 200 -2.04 0.85 -3.99
CA LYS A 200 -1.98 1.56 -2.69
C LYS A 200 -1.33 2.93 -2.82
N ILE A 201 -0.21 3.06 -3.55
CA ILE A 201 0.41 4.37 -3.74
C ILE A 201 -0.46 5.29 -4.60
N ALA A 202 -1.22 4.78 -5.57
CA ALA A 202 -2.16 5.59 -6.34
C ALA A 202 -3.26 6.19 -5.44
N ILE A 203 -3.79 5.43 -4.48
CA ILE A 203 -4.74 5.94 -3.48
C ILE A 203 -4.08 7.03 -2.62
N LEU A 204 -2.89 6.76 -2.07
CA LEU A 204 -2.18 7.72 -1.22
C LEU A 204 -1.81 9.00 -1.99
N THR A 205 -1.39 8.87 -3.25
CA THR A 205 -1.10 10.01 -4.13
C THR A 205 -2.36 10.85 -4.35
N SER A 206 -3.47 10.19 -4.63
CA SER A 206 -4.75 10.88 -4.82
C SER A 206 -5.19 11.67 -3.58
N LEU A 207 -5.01 11.09 -2.39
CA LEU A 207 -5.33 11.75 -1.12
C LEU A 207 -4.37 12.90 -0.78
N ALA A 208 -3.07 12.75 -1.07
CA ALA A 208 -2.07 13.77 -0.77
C ALA A 208 -2.19 14.99 -1.69
N PHE A 209 -2.48 14.76 -2.98
CA PHE A 209 -2.52 15.84 -4.00
C PHE A 209 -3.94 16.24 -4.43
N GLY A 210 -4.97 15.55 -3.92
CA GLY A 210 -6.37 15.93 -4.06
C GLY A 210 -7.07 15.52 -5.36
N ASN A 211 -6.36 15.01 -6.36
CA ASN A 211 -6.92 14.57 -7.65
C ASN A 211 -6.71 13.06 -7.86
N THR A 212 -7.52 12.45 -8.72
CA THR A 212 -7.51 11.00 -8.95
C THR A 212 -6.31 10.56 -9.78
N VAL A 213 -5.47 9.71 -9.21
CA VAL A 213 -4.41 8.98 -9.90
C VAL A 213 -4.95 7.62 -10.34
N LYS A 214 -4.83 7.32 -11.63
CA LYS A 214 -5.11 5.98 -12.16
C LYS A 214 -3.89 5.10 -11.95
N PHE A 215 -4.05 3.98 -11.26
CA PHE A 215 -2.93 3.11 -10.93
C PHE A 215 -2.29 2.49 -12.20
N GLU A 216 -3.03 2.36 -13.32
CA GLU A 216 -2.53 1.89 -14.60
C GLU A 216 -1.50 2.85 -15.23
N GLU A 217 -1.47 4.11 -14.79
CA GLU A 217 -0.53 5.13 -15.27
C GLU A 217 0.73 5.22 -14.39
N VAL A 218 0.75 4.55 -13.24
CA VAL A 218 1.91 4.49 -12.36
C VAL A 218 2.90 3.46 -12.90
N TYR A 219 4.13 3.90 -13.19
CA TYR A 219 5.18 2.95 -13.60
C TYR A 219 5.39 1.89 -12.52
N THR A 220 5.34 0.62 -12.92
CA THR A 220 5.40 -0.49 -11.98
C THR A 220 6.39 -1.56 -12.45
N GLU A 221 7.32 -1.92 -11.57
CA GLU A 221 8.32 -2.96 -11.77
C GLU A 221 8.36 -3.86 -10.52
N GLY A 222 8.22 -5.18 -10.72
CA GLY A 222 8.22 -6.18 -9.65
C GLY A 222 9.60 -6.61 -9.19
N ILE A 223 9.62 -7.64 -8.32
CA ILE A 223 10.86 -8.17 -7.73
C ILE A 223 11.36 -9.45 -8.39
N THR A 224 10.64 -10.00 -9.35
CA THR A 224 10.90 -11.32 -9.95
C THR A 224 12.23 -11.42 -10.67
N LYS A 225 12.85 -10.30 -11.02
CA LYS A 225 14.15 -10.21 -11.71
C LYS A 225 15.34 -9.98 -10.76
N ILE A 226 15.08 -9.80 -9.46
CA ILE A 226 16.14 -9.59 -8.47
C ILE A 226 16.81 -10.93 -8.16
N SER A 227 18.12 -10.95 -8.21
CA SER A 227 18.95 -12.14 -8.00
C SER A 227 19.83 -12.05 -6.74
N ASN A 228 20.44 -13.16 -6.33
CA ASN A 228 21.33 -13.19 -5.19
C ASN A 228 22.61 -12.37 -5.41
N GLU A 229 23.07 -12.26 -6.66
CA GLU A 229 24.20 -11.41 -7.01
C GLU A 229 23.85 -9.92 -6.80
N ASP A 230 22.60 -9.48 -7.10
CA ASP A 230 22.17 -8.12 -6.82
C ASP A 230 22.26 -7.80 -5.32
N PHE A 231 21.91 -8.76 -4.45
CA PHE A 231 22.08 -8.61 -3.00
C PHE A 231 23.55 -8.59 -2.56
N ALA A 232 24.42 -9.38 -3.20
CA ALA A 232 25.84 -9.36 -2.90
C ALA A 232 26.46 -7.98 -3.22
N TYR A 233 26.11 -7.40 -4.36
CA TYR A 233 26.52 -6.03 -4.72
C TYR A 233 25.89 -4.97 -3.80
N ALA A 234 24.62 -5.11 -3.46
CA ALA A 234 23.96 -4.19 -2.53
C ALA A 234 24.66 -4.18 -1.17
N LYS A 235 25.03 -5.35 -0.65
CA LYS A 235 25.80 -5.51 0.60
C LYS A 235 27.18 -4.84 0.52
N GLU A 236 27.91 -5.03 -0.58
CA GLU A 236 29.20 -4.39 -0.81
C GLU A 236 29.09 -2.86 -0.82
N LEU A 237 27.98 -2.34 -1.33
CA LEU A 237 27.63 -0.90 -1.32
C LEU A 237 27.08 -0.40 0.02
N GLY A 238 26.94 -1.27 1.04
CA GLY A 238 26.28 -0.92 2.32
C GLY A 238 24.78 -0.63 2.18
N ARG A 239 24.11 -1.24 1.18
CA ARG A 239 22.71 -1.01 0.83
C ARG A 239 21.86 -2.26 1.00
N VAL A 240 20.54 -2.06 1.02
CA VAL A 240 19.54 -3.12 0.91
C VAL A 240 18.62 -2.84 -0.28
N ILE A 241 18.01 -3.90 -0.81
CA ILE A 241 17.02 -3.78 -1.89
C ILE A 241 15.63 -3.86 -1.28
N LYS A 242 14.78 -2.88 -1.60
CA LYS A 242 13.37 -2.81 -1.20
C LYS A 242 12.48 -2.54 -2.40
N LEU A 243 11.28 -3.11 -2.42
CA LEU A 243 10.22 -2.66 -3.33
C LEU A 243 9.60 -1.40 -2.72
N LEU A 244 9.92 -0.24 -3.28
CA LEU A 244 9.36 1.03 -2.84
C LEU A 244 8.25 1.47 -3.79
N ALA A 245 7.13 1.89 -3.21
CA ALA A 245 6.09 2.65 -3.88
C ALA A 245 6.22 4.10 -3.42
N THR A 246 6.55 5.00 -4.33
CA THR A 246 6.83 6.41 -4.00
C THR A 246 6.04 7.35 -4.88
N SER A 247 5.62 8.45 -4.29
CA SER A 247 4.97 9.57 -4.97
C SER A 247 5.49 10.89 -4.39
N TYR A 248 5.72 11.87 -5.26
CA TYR A 248 6.23 13.18 -4.85
C TYR A 248 5.82 14.26 -5.84
N SER A 249 5.83 15.50 -5.34
CA SER A 249 5.62 16.71 -6.15
C SER A 249 6.95 17.40 -6.37
N GLN A 250 7.27 17.72 -7.62
CA GLN A 250 8.45 18.48 -8.00
C GLN A 250 8.10 19.40 -9.18
N ASP A 251 8.47 20.67 -9.10
CA ASP A 251 8.24 21.69 -10.13
C ASP A 251 6.80 21.74 -10.65
N GLY A 252 5.82 21.56 -9.72
CA GLY A 252 4.39 21.60 -10.01
C GLY A 252 3.85 20.34 -10.71
N LYS A 253 4.65 19.29 -10.86
CA LYS A 253 4.25 17.99 -11.38
C LYS A 253 4.24 16.95 -10.27
N VAL A 254 3.32 15.99 -10.37
CA VAL A 254 3.24 14.84 -9.46
C VAL A 254 3.82 13.62 -10.18
N TYR A 255 4.69 12.91 -9.51
CA TYR A 255 5.30 11.67 -9.99
C TYR A 255 4.90 10.51 -9.09
N ALA A 256 4.74 9.32 -9.66
CA ALA A 256 4.49 8.10 -8.91
C ALA A 256 5.16 6.90 -9.58
N ILE A 257 5.79 6.06 -8.77
CA ILE A 257 6.51 4.87 -9.24
C ILE A 257 6.47 3.77 -8.17
N THR A 258 6.36 2.52 -8.62
CA THR A 258 6.56 1.33 -7.78
C THR A 258 7.65 0.48 -8.42
N ALA A 259 8.79 0.33 -7.73
CA ALA A 259 9.92 -0.42 -8.28
C ALA A 259 10.90 -0.88 -7.18
N PRO A 260 11.81 -1.81 -7.49
CA PRO A 260 12.96 -2.10 -6.64
C PRO A 260 13.91 -0.91 -6.57
N PHE A 261 14.33 -0.59 -5.34
CA PHE A 261 15.33 0.44 -5.05
C PHE A 261 16.41 -0.10 -4.12
N MET A 262 17.65 0.33 -4.33
CA MET A 262 18.75 0.22 -3.36
C MET A 262 18.74 1.44 -2.45
N ILE A 263 18.64 1.22 -1.15
CA ILE A 263 18.66 2.26 -0.11
C ILE A 263 19.75 1.98 0.92
N ASP A 264 20.33 3.01 1.50
CA ASP A 264 21.35 2.87 2.54
C ASP A 264 20.78 3.02 3.96
N SER A 265 21.62 2.86 4.98
CA SER A 265 21.23 2.86 6.39
C SER A 265 20.67 4.20 6.90
N THR A 266 20.80 5.29 6.11
CA THR A 266 20.23 6.60 6.46
C THR A 266 18.81 6.78 5.97
N HIS A 267 18.34 5.88 5.09
CA HIS A 267 16.97 5.92 4.57
C HIS A 267 15.97 5.45 5.62
N PRO A 268 14.83 6.15 5.82
CA PRO A 268 13.83 5.81 6.86
C PRO A 268 13.34 4.36 6.82
N LEU A 269 13.18 3.80 5.63
CA LEU A 269 12.64 2.45 5.40
C LEU A 269 13.69 1.33 5.43
N TYR A 270 14.96 1.64 5.65
CA TYR A 270 16.06 0.66 5.62
C TYR A 270 15.81 -0.55 6.54
N ASN A 271 15.35 -0.28 7.76
CA ASN A 271 15.11 -1.30 8.80
C ASN A 271 13.71 -1.91 8.78
N VAL A 272 12.87 -1.60 7.80
CA VAL A 272 11.56 -2.24 7.63
C VAL A 272 11.76 -3.60 6.96
N ASN A 273 11.64 -4.68 7.72
CA ASN A 273 11.97 -6.04 7.28
C ASN A 273 10.80 -7.00 7.49
N ASP A 274 10.95 -8.20 6.95
CA ASP A 274 10.02 -9.32 7.07
C ASP A 274 8.63 -8.94 6.49
N VAL A 275 7.54 -9.33 7.12
CA VAL A 275 6.18 -9.02 6.67
C VAL A 275 5.70 -7.59 7.02
N LEU A 276 6.58 -6.80 7.65
CA LEU A 276 6.21 -5.47 8.12
C LEU A 276 6.20 -4.45 6.99
N ASN A 277 5.34 -3.46 7.11
CA ASN A 277 5.23 -2.34 6.20
C ASN A 277 5.67 -1.05 6.90
N GLY A 278 6.07 -0.06 6.10
CA GLY A 278 6.38 1.28 6.58
C GLY A 278 5.95 2.31 5.55
N ILE A 279 5.41 3.43 6.00
CA ILE A 279 4.99 4.54 5.16
C ILE A 279 5.63 5.80 5.70
N TYR A 280 6.52 6.36 4.92
CA TYR A 280 7.22 7.60 5.18
C TYR A 280 6.49 8.73 4.45
N VAL A 281 6.25 9.84 5.14
CA VAL A 281 5.58 11.02 4.61
C VAL A 281 6.43 12.24 4.93
N HIS A 282 6.64 13.10 3.95
CA HIS A 282 7.31 14.38 4.10
C HIS A 282 6.32 15.53 3.89
N GLY A 283 6.17 16.36 4.91
CA GLY A 283 5.41 17.60 4.88
C GLY A 283 6.34 18.83 4.93
N ASN A 284 5.92 19.91 4.30
CA ASN A 284 6.74 21.13 4.17
C ASN A 284 7.01 21.88 5.49
N VAL A 285 6.23 21.60 6.55
CA VAL A 285 6.33 22.26 7.87
C VAL A 285 6.78 21.28 8.95
N LEU A 286 6.12 20.12 9.03
CA LEU A 286 6.44 19.08 10.00
C LEU A 286 7.77 18.38 9.70
N GLY A 287 8.15 18.31 8.43
CA GLY A 287 9.27 17.48 7.98
C GLY A 287 8.85 16.02 7.85
N ASP A 288 9.66 15.12 8.37
CA ASP A 288 9.53 13.68 8.17
C ASP A 288 8.71 12.99 9.25
N VAL A 289 7.72 12.21 8.84
CA VAL A 289 7.01 11.28 9.73
C VAL A 289 6.94 9.89 9.10
N MET A 290 6.98 8.86 9.95
CA MET A 290 6.90 7.47 9.52
C MET A 290 5.85 6.72 10.30
N PHE A 291 5.03 5.96 9.59
CA PHE A 291 4.04 5.01 10.12
C PHE A 291 4.54 3.60 9.84
N PHE A 292 4.60 2.76 10.86
CA PHE A 292 5.21 1.44 10.78
C PHE A 292 4.39 0.39 11.53
N GLY A 293 4.27 -0.81 10.97
CA GLY A 293 3.56 -1.91 11.62
C GLY A 293 3.16 -3.03 10.67
N ALA A 294 2.10 -3.75 11.03
CA ALA A 294 1.56 -4.84 10.22
C ALA A 294 0.69 -4.29 9.08
N GLY A 295 1.16 -4.46 7.84
CA GLY A 295 0.47 -4.01 6.63
C GLY A 295 -0.69 -4.91 6.19
N ALA A 296 -0.88 -6.07 6.83
CA ALA A 296 -1.94 -7.04 6.57
C ALA A 296 -2.20 -7.90 7.81
N GLY A 297 -3.21 -8.75 7.74
CA GLY A 297 -3.57 -9.72 8.78
C GLY A 297 -4.96 -9.50 9.37
N LYS A 298 -5.55 -10.55 9.91
CA LYS A 298 -6.93 -10.56 10.44
C LYS A 298 -7.18 -9.41 11.43
N LEU A 299 -6.45 -9.40 12.54
CA LEU A 299 -6.69 -8.43 13.62
C LEU A 299 -6.16 -7.03 13.32
N PRO A 300 -4.96 -6.85 12.70
CA PRO A 300 -4.51 -5.52 12.30
C PRO A 300 -5.48 -4.82 11.35
N THR A 301 -5.92 -5.49 10.28
CA THR A 301 -6.89 -4.93 9.33
C THR A 301 -8.25 -4.66 9.99
N ALA A 302 -8.75 -5.60 10.80
CA ALA A 302 -9.99 -5.41 11.55
C ALA A 302 -9.90 -4.24 12.54
N SER A 303 -8.76 -4.00 13.16
CA SER A 303 -8.55 -2.86 14.04
C SER A 303 -8.71 -1.53 13.32
N ALA A 304 -8.17 -1.39 12.10
CA ALA A 304 -8.34 -0.20 11.29
C ALA A 304 -9.81 0.00 10.89
N VAL A 305 -10.49 -1.08 10.45
CA VAL A 305 -11.93 -1.06 10.12
C VAL A 305 -12.77 -0.64 11.32
N VAL A 306 -12.53 -1.22 12.51
CA VAL A 306 -13.26 -0.86 13.73
C VAL A 306 -13.00 0.58 14.15
N SER A 307 -11.79 1.11 13.92
CA SER A 307 -11.50 2.52 14.12
C SER A 307 -12.33 3.42 13.23
N ASP A 308 -12.56 3.03 11.96
CA ASP A 308 -13.45 3.74 11.04
C ASP A 308 -14.92 3.67 11.50
N VAL A 309 -15.36 2.52 12.00
CA VAL A 309 -16.70 2.38 12.60
C VAL A 309 -16.88 3.32 13.78
N VAL A 310 -15.87 3.42 14.67
CA VAL A 310 -15.88 4.36 15.81
C VAL A 310 -16.03 5.79 15.33
N ASP A 311 -15.30 6.18 14.28
CA ASP A 311 -15.40 7.53 13.72
C ASP A 311 -16.77 7.79 13.08
N CYS A 312 -17.36 6.81 12.37
CA CYS A 312 -18.73 6.93 11.85
C CYS A 312 -19.75 7.16 12.96
N VAL A 313 -19.64 6.42 14.07
CA VAL A 313 -20.54 6.57 15.24
C VAL A 313 -20.38 7.94 15.89
N LYS A 314 -19.14 8.40 16.11
CA LYS A 314 -18.85 9.73 16.70
C LYS A 314 -19.35 10.89 15.84
N HIS A 315 -19.34 10.72 14.52
CA HIS A 315 -19.68 11.76 13.56
C HIS A 315 -21.05 11.50 12.89
N LYS A 316 -21.96 10.82 13.58
CA LYS A 316 -23.33 10.58 13.10
C LYS A 316 -24.01 11.87 12.65
N GLY A 317 -24.52 11.92 11.42
CA GLY A 317 -25.15 13.08 10.81
C GLY A 317 -24.20 14.20 10.40
N LYS A 318 -22.89 13.93 10.40
CA LYS A 318 -21.83 14.83 9.93
C LYS A 318 -20.89 14.06 9.01
N ASN A 319 -20.42 14.72 7.96
CA ASN A 319 -19.41 14.16 7.09
C ASN A 319 -18.00 14.56 7.59
N VAL A 320 -17.13 13.59 7.78
CA VAL A 320 -15.68 13.80 7.97
C VAL A 320 -15.07 13.96 6.59
N MET A 321 -14.69 15.18 6.26
CA MET A 321 -14.23 15.55 4.94
C MET A 321 -12.94 14.81 4.58
N THR A 322 -12.94 14.17 3.42
CA THR A 322 -11.75 13.65 2.74
C THR A 322 -11.64 14.37 1.40
N ILE A 323 -10.47 14.96 1.14
CA ILE A 323 -10.23 15.69 -0.12
C ILE A 323 -9.73 14.68 -1.16
N TRP A 324 -10.59 14.38 -2.12
CA TRP A 324 -10.27 13.57 -3.29
C TRP A 324 -11.25 13.87 -4.41
N SER A 325 -10.79 14.58 -5.42
CA SER A 325 -11.58 14.96 -6.59
C SER A 325 -11.59 13.84 -7.64
N SER A 326 -12.67 13.74 -8.41
CA SER A 326 -12.75 12.89 -9.61
C SER A 326 -11.94 13.44 -10.80
N VAL A 327 -11.39 14.65 -10.69
CA VAL A 327 -10.49 15.20 -11.71
C VAL A 327 -9.23 14.36 -11.78
N LYS A 328 -8.83 13.98 -13.00
CA LYS A 328 -7.63 13.19 -13.22
C LYS A 328 -6.38 13.99 -12.81
N GLN A 329 -5.49 13.36 -12.05
CA GLN A 329 -4.14 13.84 -11.80
C GLN A 329 -3.25 13.43 -12.97
N GLU A 330 -2.74 14.41 -13.71
CA GLU A 330 -1.70 14.13 -14.71
C GLU A 330 -0.37 13.87 -13.98
N LEU A 331 0.23 12.71 -14.28
CA LEU A 331 1.54 12.34 -13.75
C LEU A 331 2.67 12.82 -14.66
N GLY A 332 3.78 13.24 -14.06
CA GLY A 332 5.03 13.45 -14.77
C GLY A 332 5.61 12.11 -15.27
N ASP A 333 6.33 12.17 -16.38
CA ASP A 333 7.02 10.98 -16.91
C ASP A 333 8.23 10.66 -16.01
N THR A 334 8.18 9.52 -15.33
CA THR A 334 9.27 9.06 -14.44
C THR A 334 10.56 8.75 -15.20
N PHE A 335 10.51 8.61 -16.53
CA PHE A 335 11.68 8.44 -17.37
C PHE A 335 12.50 9.74 -17.57
N ASP A 336 11.89 10.89 -17.32
CA ASP A 336 12.58 12.18 -17.34
C ASP A 336 13.22 12.55 -15.99
N GLU A 337 12.95 11.76 -14.95
CA GLU A 337 13.49 11.95 -13.62
C GLU A 337 14.96 11.55 -13.53
N THR A 338 15.74 12.41 -12.91
CA THR A 338 17.18 12.18 -12.69
C THR A 338 17.43 11.39 -11.41
N ARG A 339 18.12 10.25 -11.53
CA ARG A 339 18.52 9.41 -10.40
C ARG A 339 19.80 8.63 -10.70
N LYS A 340 20.37 8.02 -9.68
CA LYS A 340 21.47 7.06 -9.85
C LYS A 340 20.92 5.67 -10.08
N PHE A 341 21.67 4.87 -10.82
CA PHE A 341 21.38 3.46 -11.04
C PHE A 341 22.58 2.62 -10.58
N PHE A 342 22.28 1.49 -9.95
CA PHE A 342 23.20 0.38 -9.88
C PHE A 342 22.94 -0.53 -11.09
N VAL A 343 24.02 -0.88 -11.80
CA VAL A 343 23.96 -1.67 -13.04
C VAL A 343 24.91 -2.83 -12.94
N ARG A 344 24.47 -4.05 -13.19
CA ARG A 344 25.35 -5.20 -13.40
C ARG A 344 25.68 -5.32 -14.88
N ILE A 345 26.94 -5.45 -15.19
CA ILE A 345 27.45 -5.47 -16.57
C ILE A 345 28.29 -6.73 -16.77
N LYS A 346 28.00 -7.49 -17.82
CA LYS A 346 28.75 -8.68 -18.20
C LYS A 346 30.13 -8.32 -18.77
N GLY A 347 31.18 -9.04 -18.34
CA GLY A 347 32.55 -8.83 -18.77
C GLY A 347 33.37 -8.02 -17.78
N ASP A 348 34.41 -7.34 -18.24
CA ASP A 348 35.38 -6.58 -17.44
C ASP A 348 35.72 -5.20 -18.02
N ASP A 349 35.04 -4.80 -19.12
CA ASP A 349 35.29 -3.53 -19.80
C ASP A 349 34.65 -2.34 -19.06
N THR A 350 35.35 -1.89 -18.01
CA THR A 350 34.92 -0.74 -17.22
C THR A 350 35.00 0.59 -17.98
N GLN A 351 35.80 0.67 -19.04
CA GLN A 351 35.89 1.86 -19.88
C GLN A 351 34.64 2.02 -20.77
N ALA A 352 34.13 0.91 -21.30
CA ALA A 352 32.86 0.93 -22.02
C ALA A 352 31.70 1.36 -21.11
N ALA A 353 31.67 0.91 -19.85
CA ALA A 353 30.68 1.33 -18.87
C ALA A 353 30.77 2.85 -18.59
N LYS A 354 31.95 3.41 -18.43
CA LYS A 354 32.16 4.85 -18.26
C LYS A 354 31.76 5.64 -19.51
N ALA A 355 32.04 5.13 -20.67
CA ALA A 355 31.63 5.76 -21.93
C ALA A 355 30.10 5.75 -22.11
N ALA A 356 29.41 4.75 -21.58
CA ALA A 356 27.95 4.63 -21.65
C ALA A 356 27.24 5.49 -20.57
N PHE A 357 27.71 5.45 -19.32
CA PHE A 357 26.98 5.94 -18.14
C PHE A 357 27.70 7.07 -17.37
N GLY A 358 28.83 7.58 -17.87
CA GLY A 358 29.62 8.62 -17.19
C GLY A 358 30.66 8.07 -16.20
N GLU A 359 31.31 8.95 -15.45
CA GLU A 359 32.41 8.63 -14.52
C GLU A 359 31.95 7.96 -13.20
N GLY A 360 31.05 7.02 -13.26
CA GLY A 360 30.50 6.33 -12.10
C GLY A 360 31.49 5.41 -11.35
N GLN A 361 31.01 4.76 -10.31
CA GLN A 361 31.77 3.89 -9.43
C GLN A 361 31.72 2.44 -9.89
N VAL A 362 32.88 1.83 -10.16
CA VAL A 362 32.99 0.38 -10.39
C VAL A 362 32.96 -0.35 -9.05
N VAL A 363 32.21 -1.44 -8.98
CA VAL A 363 32.04 -2.28 -7.80
C VAL A 363 32.37 -3.71 -8.18
N LYS A 364 33.19 -4.38 -7.38
CA LYS A 364 33.51 -5.82 -7.53
C LYS A 364 33.18 -6.55 -6.24
N VAL A 365 32.67 -7.74 -6.36
CA VAL A 365 32.33 -8.61 -5.23
C VAL A 365 33.13 -9.89 -5.37
N ASP A 366 33.80 -10.30 -4.30
CA ASP A 366 34.57 -11.53 -4.26
C ASP A 366 33.65 -12.74 -4.54
N GLY A 367 34.10 -13.61 -5.43
CA GLY A 367 33.34 -14.81 -5.83
C GLY A 367 32.38 -14.60 -7.01
N ILE A 368 32.11 -13.38 -7.44
CA ILE A 368 31.35 -13.09 -8.67
C ILE A 368 32.36 -12.80 -9.80
N ASN A 369 32.33 -13.66 -10.84
CA ASN A 369 33.27 -13.58 -11.95
C ASN A 369 32.54 -13.39 -13.28
N GLY A 370 33.18 -12.73 -14.24
CA GLY A 370 32.64 -12.50 -15.57
C GLY A 370 31.61 -11.37 -15.67
N GLU A 371 31.48 -10.59 -14.59
CA GLU A 371 30.69 -9.35 -14.50
C GLU A 371 31.26 -8.40 -13.47
N PHE A 372 30.77 -7.18 -13.48
CA PHE A 372 31.02 -6.18 -12.43
C PHE A 372 29.80 -5.29 -12.22
N GLY A 373 29.72 -4.69 -11.04
CA GLY A 373 28.74 -3.67 -10.72
C GLY A 373 29.24 -2.27 -11.11
N PHE A 374 28.32 -1.39 -11.46
CA PHE A 374 28.59 0.00 -11.77
C PHE A 374 27.50 0.89 -11.20
N VAL A 375 27.86 1.88 -10.38
CA VAL A 375 26.96 2.92 -9.90
C VAL A 375 27.12 4.13 -10.80
N THR A 376 26.06 4.54 -11.50
CA THR A 376 26.10 5.66 -12.42
C THR A 376 26.19 7.00 -11.69
N GLU A 377 26.68 8.05 -12.36
CA GLU A 377 26.34 9.42 -12.00
C GLU A 377 24.82 9.64 -12.15
N PRO A 378 24.25 10.70 -11.55
CA PRO A 378 22.85 11.03 -11.74
C PRO A 378 22.52 11.23 -13.25
N MET A 379 21.55 10.45 -13.74
CA MET A 379 21.09 10.56 -15.13
C MET A 379 19.60 10.27 -15.20
N THR A 380 18.92 10.71 -16.28
CA THR A 380 17.53 10.38 -16.47
C THR A 380 17.39 8.89 -16.87
N GLU A 381 16.25 8.28 -16.53
CA GLU A 381 15.98 6.90 -16.93
C GLU A 381 15.96 6.75 -18.46
N ARG A 382 15.48 7.78 -19.16
CA ARG A 382 15.54 7.85 -20.64
C ARG A 382 16.97 7.80 -21.16
N ALA A 383 17.88 8.61 -20.57
CA ALA A 383 19.30 8.59 -20.95
C ALA A 383 19.95 7.23 -20.65
N PHE A 384 19.54 6.57 -19.56
CA PHE A 384 19.99 5.22 -19.24
C PHE A 384 19.49 4.22 -20.32
N GLU A 385 18.24 4.26 -20.69
CA GLU A 385 17.67 3.38 -21.74
C GLU A 385 18.36 3.56 -23.09
N ASP A 386 18.69 4.80 -23.48
CA ASP A 386 19.43 5.10 -24.70
C ASP A 386 20.89 4.62 -24.67
N ALA A 387 21.47 4.47 -23.48
CA ALA A 387 22.87 4.11 -23.29
C ALA A 387 23.09 2.60 -23.02
N LYS A 388 22.12 1.89 -22.48
CA LYS A 388 22.27 0.51 -21.98
C LYS A 388 22.76 -0.49 -23.02
N ASP A 389 22.39 -0.30 -24.28
CA ASP A 389 22.77 -1.23 -25.38
C ASP A 389 24.23 -1.08 -25.81
N LYS A 390 24.96 -0.05 -25.28
CA LYS A 390 26.40 0.13 -25.52
C LYS A 390 27.25 -0.86 -24.71
N VAL A 391 26.64 -1.51 -23.68
CA VAL A 391 27.27 -2.51 -22.84
C VAL A 391 26.30 -3.67 -22.60
N SER A 392 26.83 -4.81 -22.17
CA SER A 392 25.98 -6.00 -21.86
C SER A 392 25.38 -5.88 -20.48
N VAL A 393 24.30 -5.11 -20.31
CA VAL A 393 23.59 -4.96 -19.02
C VAL A 393 22.92 -6.30 -18.65
N ILE A 394 23.17 -6.77 -17.41
CA ILE A 394 22.54 -7.95 -16.80
C ILE A 394 21.29 -7.51 -16.03
N SER A 395 21.46 -6.53 -15.14
CA SER A 395 20.37 -5.98 -14.32
C SER A 395 20.60 -4.50 -14.04
N ARG A 396 19.52 -3.81 -13.68
CA ARG A 396 19.54 -2.41 -13.25
C ARG A 396 18.60 -2.25 -12.06
N ILE A 397 19.07 -1.56 -11.02
CA ILE A 397 18.27 -1.21 -9.85
C ILE A 397 18.44 0.29 -9.59
N ARG A 398 17.34 0.99 -9.31
CA ARG A 398 17.37 2.42 -8.96
C ARG A 398 17.95 2.60 -7.56
N ILE A 399 18.63 3.72 -7.35
CA ILE A 399 19.15 4.12 -6.03
C ILE A 399 18.29 5.27 -5.51
N ASP A 400 17.79 5.14 -4.28
CA ASP A 400 17.17 6.24 -3.54
C ASP A 400 18.11 6.65 -2.40
N ASP A 401 18.67 7.86 -2.51
CA ASP A 401 19.56 8.47 -1.52
C ASP A 401 18.80 9.43 -0.57
N THR A 402 17.47 9.28 -0.42
CA THR A 402 16.64 10.05 0.52
C THR A 402 17.22 9.91 1.94
N LYS A 403 17.38 11.05 2.60
CA LYS A 403 17.79 11.11 4.02
C LYS A 403 16.70 11.81 4.81
N LEU A 404 16.58 11.47 6.09
CA LEU A 404 15.77 12.25 7.04
C LEU A 404 16.32 13.68 7.10
N GLN A 405 15.42 14.66 7.02
CA GLN A 405 15.75 16.08 7.12
C GLN A 405 15.45 16.61 8.52
#